data_3da77e9644619dcbb2bf2eebbf70448a
#
_entry.id   3da77e9644619dcbb2bf2eebbf70448a
#
_cell.length_a   1.000
_cell.length_b   1.000
_cell.length_c   1.000
_cell.angle_alpha   90.00
_cell.angle_beta   90.00
_cell.angle_gamma   90.00
#
_symmetry.space_group_name_H-M   'P 1'
#
loop_
_entity.id
_entity.type
_entity.pdbx_description
1 polymer ?
#
loop_
_entity_poly.entity_id
_entity_poly.type
_entity_poly.pdbx_seq_one_letter_code
_entity_poly.pdbx_strand_id
1 'polypeptide(L)'
;RSRGLGDVYKRQIQTITEYIDEHSQQPLRVDELAHMCDMSYSYFAKNFQLLYGQSCKEYIASIRIRKAKDLLIYTDLDQNYISQDTGFSDCSHFIRVFKQKEGITPKQFRIKHITH
;
A
#
# COMPACT_ATOMS: atom_id res chain seq x y z
N ARG A 1 26.42 -2.07 -20.04
CA ARG A 1 25.72 -3.29 -19.64
C ARG A 1 24.45 -2.96 -18.88
N SER A 2 23.44 -3.70 -19.21
CA SER A 2 22.16 -3.51 -18.58
C SER A 2 22.19 -3.88 -17.08
N ARG A 3 23.14 -4.71 -16.67
CA ARG A 3 23.21 -5.13 -15.28
C ARG A 3 23.48 -3.96 -14.35
N GLY A 4 24.43 -3.09 -14.69
CA GLY A 4 24.70 -1.93 -13.86
C GLY A 4 23.54 -0.97 -13.79
N LEU A 5 22.88 -0.76 -14.93
CA LEU A 5 21.68 0.07 -14.98
C LEU A 5 20.57 -0.57 -14.17
N GLY A 6 20.43 -1.91 -14.25
CA GLY A 6 19.42 -2.61 -13.47
C GLY A 6 19.60 -2.40 -11.98
N ASP A 7 20.82 -2.42 -11.51
CA ASP A 7 21.11 -2.22 -10.09
C ASP A 7 20.77 -0.81 -9.63
N VAL A 8 21.07 0.19 -10.46
CA VAL A 8 20.74 1.58 -10.14
C VAL A 8 19.22 1.77 -10.05
N TYR A 9 18.49 1.29 -11.05
CA TYR A 9 17.04 1.43 -11.07
C TYR A 9 16.39 0.62 -9.96
N LYS A 10 16.93 -0.56 -9.67
CA LYS A 10 16.44 -1.38 -8.58
C LYS A 10 16.54 -0.63 -7.25
N ARG A 11 17.66 0.02 -7.00
CA ARG A 11 17.87 0.78 -5.78
C ARG A 11 16.91 1.96 -5.69
N GLN A 12 16.67 2.64 -6.82
CA GLN A 12 15.72 3.75 -6.84
C GLN A 12 14.31 3.28 -6.50
N ILE A 13 13.89 2.13 -7.05
CA ILE A 13 12.58 1.60 -6.78
C ILE A 13 12.47 1.14 -5.32
N GLN A 14 13.54 0.57 -4.77
CA GLN A 14 13.56 0.20 -3.36
C GLN A 14 13.38 1.43 -2.46
N THR A 15 14.00 2.54 -2.82
CA THR A 15 13.83 3.80 -2.07
C THR A 15 12.38 4.28 -2.12
N ILE A 16 11.71 4.06 -3.25
CA ILE A 16 10.30 4.42 -3.37
C ILE A 16 9.42 3.60 -2.42
N THR A 17 9.75 2.33 -2.18
CA THR A 17 8.95 1.54 -1.23
C THR A 17 9.05 2.11 0.17
N GLU A 18 10.20 2.63 0.56
CA GLU A 18 10.35 3.31 1.85
C GLU A 18 9.52 4.57 1.92
N TYR A 19 9.53 5.34 0.83
CA TYR A 19 8.72 6.55 0.73
C TYR A 19 7.23 6.21 0.84
N ILE A 20 6.79 5.17 0.16
CA ILE A 20 5.40 4.72 0.22
C ILE A 20 5.02 4.35 1.66
N ASP A 21 5.89 3.61 2.34
CA ASP A 21 5.61 3.18 3.70
C ASP A 21 5.44 4.37 4.64
N GLU A 22 6.24 5.41 4.45
CA GLU A 22 6.19 6.60 5.30
C GLU A 22 5.03 7.53 4.96
N HIS A 23 4.53 7.49 3.72
CA HIS A 23 3.53 8.44 3.23
C HIS A 23 2.23 7.77 2.80
N SER A 24 1.99 6.53 3.24
CA SER A 24 0.84 5.76 2.77
C SER A 24 -0.50 6.35 3.17
N GLN A 25 -0.55 7.19 4.21
CA GLN A 25 -1.79 7.83 4.61
C GLN A 25 -2.15 9.03 3.73
N GLN A 26 -1.26 9.41 2.83
CA GLN A 26 -1.49 10.52 1.90
C GLN A 26 -1.94 9.98 0.55
N PRO A 27 -2.57 10.83 -0.29
CA PRO A 27 -2.83 10.42 -1.66
C PRO A 27 -1.51 10.15 -2.38
N LEU A 28 -1.41 8.99 -3.00
CA LEU A 28 -0.21 8.61 -3.74
C LEU A 28 -0.60 8.26 -5.17
N ARG A 29 0.10 8.84 -6.14
CA ARG A 29 -0.11 8.58 -7.55
C ARG A 29 1.11 7.87 -8.10
N VAL A 30 0.86 6.76 -8.80
CA VAL A 30 1.97 5.95 -9.32
C VAL A 30 2.80 6.73 -10.33
N ASP A 31 2.16 7.59 -11.15
CA ASP A 31 2.92 8.40 -12.10
C ASP A 31 3.86 9.39 -11.40
N GLU A 32 3.44 9.92 -10.25
CA GLU A 32 4.31 10.81 -9.48
C GLU A 32 5.48 10.04 -8.87
N LEU A 33 5.22 8.83 -8.40
CA LEU A 33 6.28 7.99 -7.85
C LEU A 33 7.30 7.63 -8.94
N ALA A 34 6.83 7.33 -10.14
CA ALA A 34 7.71 7.07 -11.27
C ALA A 34 8.57 8.28 -11.58
N HIS A 35 7.96 9.47 -11.53
CA HIS A 35 8.69 10.72 -11.79
C HIS A 35 9.80 10.94 -10.77
N MET A 36 9.55 10.58 -9.51
CA MET A 36 10.58 10.68 -8.48
C MET A 36 11.79 9.81 -8.77
N CYS A 37 11.61 8.76 -9.55
CA CYS A 37 12.68 7.87 -9.97
C CYS A 37 13.27 8.24 -11.33
N ASP A 38 12.84 9.35 -11.91
CA ASP A 38 13.21 9.72 -13.28
C ASP A 38 12.89 8.65 -14.28
N MET A 39 11.76 7.98 -14.10
CA MET A 39 11.30 6.91 -14.96
C MET A 39 9.94 7.26 -15.56
N SER A 40 9.70 6.76 -16.79
CA SER A 40 8.35 6.81 -17.33
C SER A 40 7.43 5.93 -16.49
N TYR A 41 6.14 6.21 -16.55
CA TYR A 41 5.16 5.40 -15.84
C TYR A 41 5.29 3.93 -16.22
N SER A 42 5.35 3.65 -17.51
CA SER A 42 5.40 2.26 -18.01
C SER A 42 6.64 1.53 -17.52
N TYR A 43 7.79 2.19 -17.57
CA TYR A 43 9.03 1.57 -17.15
C TYR A 43 9.02 1.29 -15.65
N PHE A 44 8.57 2.26 -14.86
CA PHE A 44 8.47 2.11 -13.42
C PHE A 44 7.51 0.98 -13.06
N ALA A 45 6.31 0.98 -13.65
CA ALA A 45 5.29 -0.02 -13.33
C ALA A 45 5.77 -1.43 -13.65
N LYS A 46 6.40 -1.60 -14.79
CA LYS A 46 6.91 -2.90 -15.20
C LYS A 46 7.98 -3.40 -14.25
N ASN A 47 8.93 -2.54 -13.91
CA ASN A 47 10.04 -2.95 -13.06
C ASN A 47 9.61 -3.14 -11.62
N PHE A 48 8.64 -2.36 -11.14
CA PHE A 48 8.08 -2.58 -9.82
C PHE A 48 7.46 -3.98 -9.73
N GLN A 49 6.66 -4.33 -10.75
CA GLN A 49 6.03 -5.64 -10.80
C GLN A 49 7.08 -6.76 -10.80
N LEU A 50 8.15 -6.59 -11.58
CA LEU A 50 9.21 -7.60 -11.63
C LEU A 50 9.93 -7.77 -10.29
N LEU A 51 10.15 -6.66 -9.57
CA LEU A 51 10.87 -6.72 -8.31
C LEU A 51 10.03 -7.26 -7.16
N TYR A 52 8.74 -6.93 -7.14
CA TYR A 52 7.91 -7.21 -5.96
C TYR A 52 6.76 -8.17 -6.21
N GLY A 53 6.58 -8.63 -7.45
CA GLY A 53 5.54 -9.60 -7.77
C GLY A 53 4.13 -9.05 -7.71
N GLN A 54 3.99 -7.74 -7.58
CA GLN A 54 2.69 -7.09 -7.55
C GLN A 54 2.83 -5.67 -8.08
N SER A 55 1.74 -5.07 -8.50
CA SER A 55 1.79 -3.70 -8.99
C SER A 55 2.07 -2.73 -7.85
N CYS A 56 2.56 -1.55 -8.20
CA CYS A 56 2.80 -0.52 -7.21
C CYS A 56 1.51 -0.13 -6.48
N LYS A 57 0.40 -0.08 -7.22
CA LYS A 57 -0.90 0.24 -6.65
C LYS A 57 -1.33 -0.80 -5.62
N GLU A 58 -1.10 -2.08 -5.93
CA GLU A 58 -1.41 -3.15 -4.99
C GLU A 58 -0.50 -3.10 -3.77
N TYR A 59 0.75 -2.75 -3.98
CA TYR A 59 1.69 -2.60 -2.89
C TYR A 59 1.23 -1.52 -1.90
N ILE A 60 0.81 -0.37 -2.44
CA ILE A 60 0.30 0.73 -1.61
C ILE A 60 -0.91 0.25 -0.82
N ALA A 61 -1.84 -0.44 -1.47
CA ALA A 61 -3.02 -0.96 -0.79
C ALA A 61 -2.65 -1.94 0.32
N SER A 62 -1.67 -2.79 0.08
CA SER A 62 -1.21 -3.76 1.07
C SER A 62 -0.63 -3.08 2.32
N ILE A 63 0.14 -2.00 2.11
CA ILE A 63 0.68 -1.22 3.23
C ILE A 63 -0.46 -0.61 4.05
N ARG A 64 -1.44 -0.03 3.37
CA ARG A 64 -2.58 0.60 4.03
C ARG A 64 -3.40 -0.42 4.83
N ILE A 65 -3.62 -1.60 4.26
CA ILE A 65 -4.37 -2.66 4.94
C ILE A 65 -3.59 -3.16 6.15
N ARG A 66 -2.28 -3.33 6.04
CA ARG A 66 -1.47 -3.75 7.17
C ARG A 66 -1.59 -2.78 8.34
N LYS A 67 -1.50 -1.48 8.06
CA LYS A 67 -1.64 -0.46 9.10
C LYS A 67 -3.06 -0.45 9.68
N ALA A 68 -4.06 -0.66 8.83
CA ALA A 68 -5.45 -0.74 9.29
C ALA A 68 -5.67 -1.91 10.22
N LYS A 69 -5.05 -3.06 9.92
CA LYS A 69 -5.17 -4.23 10.79
C LYS A 69 -4.64 -3.94 12.19
N ASP A 70 -3.51 -3.24 12.28
CA ASP A 70 -2.97 -2.86 13.59
C ASP A 70 -3.94 -1.96 14.34
N LEU A 71 -4.53 -0.98 13.66
CA LEU A 71 -5.50 -0.10 14.31
C LEU A 71 -6.75 -0.84 14.74
N LEU A 72 -7.19 -1.80 13.95
CA LEU A 72 -8.36 -2.61 14.30
C LEU A 72 -8.11 -3.45 15.55
N ILE A 73 -6.91 -3.97 15.69
CA ILE A 73 -6.54 -4.84 16.81
C ILE A 73 -6.25 -4.05 18.09
N TYR A 74 -5.49 -2.97 17.96
CA TYR A 74 -4.91 -2.31 19.12
C TYR A 74 -5.62 -1.02 19.54
N THR A 75 -6.67 -0.59 18.82
CA THR A 75 -7.40 0.62 19.17
C THR A 75 -8.90 0.39 19.09
N ASP A 76 -9.67 1.35 19.62
CA ASP A 76 -11.12 1.36 19.51
C ASP A 76 -11.63 2.30 18.43
N LEU A 77 -10.74 2.77 17.57
CA LEU A 77 -11.10 3.69 16.50
C LEU A 77 -12.11 3.04 15.54
N ASP A 78 -13.09 3.84 15.07
CA ASP A 78 -14.10 3.28 14.18
C ASP A 78 -13.58 3.16 12.75
N GLN A 79 -14.34 2.48 11.91
CA GLN A 79 -13.95 2.21 10.54
C GLN A 79 -13.74 3.47 9.71
N ASN A 80 -14.55 4.49 9.94
CA ASN A 80 -14.42 5.74 9.20
C ASN A 80 -13.08 6.40 9.50
N TYR A 81 -12.73 6.45 10.76
CA TYR A 81 -11.46 7.03 11.16
C TYR A 81 -10.28 6.23 10.60
N ILE A 82 -10.35 4.91 10.73
CA ILE A 82 -9.27 4.04 10.25
C ILE A 82 -9.10 4.19 8.74
N SER A 83 -10.20 4.27 7.99
CA SER A 83 -10.10 4.42 6.55
C SER A 83 -9.38 5.71 6.17
N GLN A 84 -9.67 6.80 6.87
CA GLN A 84 -9.02 8.08 6.61
C GLN A 84 -7.57 8.07 7.07
N ASP A 85 -7.31 7.54 8.24
CA ASP A 85 -5.97 7.53 8.83
C ASP A 85 -5.00 6.67 8.03
N THR A 86 -5.51 5.68 7.32
CA THR A 86 -4.66 4.79 6.53
C THR A 86 -4.56 5.19 5.06
N GLY A 87 -5.31 6.21 4.63
CA GLY A 87 -5.14 6.78 3.29
C GLY A 87 -6.15 6.35 2.25
N PHE A 88 -7.24 5.71 2.65
CA PHE A 88 -8.29 5.35 1.70
C PHE A 88 -9.18 6.56 1.39
N SER A 89 -9.70 6.60 0.17
CA SER A 89 -10.51 7.74 -0.28
C SER A 89 -11.83 7.85 0.48
N ASP A 90 -12.42 6.70 0.83
CA ASP A 90 -13.64 6.67 1.64
C ASP A 90 -13.75 5.30 2.31
N CYS A 91 -14.70 5.22 3.25
CA CYS A 91 -14.87 4.01 4.05
C CYS A 91 -15.35 2.83 3.22
N SER A 92 -16.20 3.07 2.23
CA SER A 92 -16.69 1.99 1.37
C SER A 92 -15.55 1.35 0.59
N HIS A 93 -14.64 2.16 0.07
CA HIS A 93 -13.46 1.69 -0.64
C HIS A 93 -12.57 0.87 0.29
N PHE A 94 -12.36 1.37 1.51
CA PHE A 94 -11.59 0.66 2.52
C PHE A 94 -12.16 -0.72 2.81
N ILE A 95 -13.46 -0.81 3.06
CA ILE A 95 -14.12 -2.07 3.39
C ILE A 95 -13.97 -3.07 2.24
N ARG A 96 -14.16 -2.60 1.01
CA ARG A 96 -14.07 -3.46 -0.16
C ARG A 96 -12.66 -4.01 -0.34
N VAL A 97 -11.65 -3.15 -0.25
CA VAL A 97 -10.25 -3.57 -0.41
C VAL A 97 -9.83 -4.49 0.73
N PHE A 98 -10.23 -4.17 1.95
CA PHE A 98 -9.92 -4.99 3.11
C PHE A 98 -10.48 -6.41 2.94
N LYS A 99 -11.77 -6.51 2.58
CA LYS A 99 -12.40 -7.81 2.40
C LYS A 99 -11.75 -8.59 1.27
N GLN A 100 -11.37 -7.89 0.20
CA GLN A 100 -10.74 -8.53 -0.94
C GLN A 100 -9.39 -9.15 -0.55
N LYS A 101 -8.63 -8.46 0.28
CA LYS A 101 -7.29 -8.92 0.67
C LYS A 101 -7.30 -9.88 1.85
N GLU A 102 -8.21 -9.69 2.79
CA GLU A 102 -8.22 -10.46 4.04
C GLU A 102 -9.30 -11.55 4.07
N GLY A 103 -10.25 -11.51 3.15
CA GLY A 103 -11.33 -12.49 3.08
C GLY A 103 -12.51 -12.19 3.99
N ILE A 104 -12.39 -11.26 4.91
CA ILE A 104 -13.47 -10.85 5.82
C ILE A 104 -13.46 -9.32 5.92
N THR A 105 -14.56 -8.78 6.46
CA THR A 105 -14.69 -7.33 6.61
C THR A 105 -13.83 -6.84 7.78
N PRO A 106 -13.52 -5.54 7.81
CA PRO A 106 -12.79 -4.98 8.97
C PRO A 106 -13.49 -5.24 10.29
N LYS A 107 -14.81 -5.15 10.31
CA LYS A 107 -15.59 -5.38 11.53
C LYS A 107 -15.46 -6.83 11.98
N GLN A 108 -15.56 -7.77 11.05
CA GLN A 108 -15.40 -9.18 11.35
C GLN A 108 -13.98 -9.46 11.82
N PHE A 109 -13.00 -8.83 11.19
CA PHE A 109 -11.60 -8.98 11.57
C PHE A 109 -11.38 -8.53 13.02
N ARG A 110 -11.92 -7.37 13.38
CA ARG A 110 -11.78 -6.84 14.75
C ARG A 110 -12.40 -7.80 15.76
N ILE A 111 -13.61 -8.25 15.50
CA ILE A 111 -14.30 -9.17 16.42
C ILE A 111 -13.49 -10.44 16.60
N LYS A 112 -12.97 -10.99 15.52
CA LYS A 112 -12.18 -12.21 15.55
C LYS A 112 -10.95 -12.06 16.45
N HIS A 113 -10.35 -10.88 16.50
CA HIS A 113 -9.10 -10.67 17.20
C HIS A 113 -9.25 -10.15 18.62
N ILE A 114 -10.45 -9.79 19.06
CA ILE A 114 -10.65 -9.33 20.43
C ILE A 114 -11.40 -10.33 21.29
N THR A 115 -11.96 -11.36 20.68
CA THR A 115 -12.64 -12.43 21.41
C THR A 115 -11.66 -13.55 21.69
N HIS A 116 -11.11 -13.56 22.84
CA HIS A 116 -10.30 -14.68 23.32
C HIS A 116 -10.47 -14.90 24.80
#